data_681108f3ec82735e6d9fa98c073fbb97
#
_entry.id   681108f3ec82735e6d9fa98c073fbb97
#
_cell.length_a   1.000
_cell.length_b   1.000
_cell.length_c   1.000
_cell.angle_alpha   90.00
_cell.angle_beta   90.00
_cell.angle_gamma   90.00
#
_symmetry.space_group_name_H-M   'P 1'
#
loop_
_entity.id
_entity.type
_entity.pdbx_description
1 polymer ?
#
loop_
_entity_poly.entity_id
_entity_poly.type
_entity_poly.pdbx_seq_one_letter_code
_entity_poly.pdbx_strand_id
1 'polypeptide(L)'
;MRIFFIPGFGEEGFIFDKIQSNIPGEKVFIDNWTILKEIPEKGLTVLVYAKYLIDYFEIKKEDVVIGHSMGGSIAWNIKHKTGCCIIQIASWTDSRKLVKVPIERHLMYWLAKRGFGFNSLVLNLFVLLYYKNKPSREIFITIFERLRTGNKEIVAKQLQIIFNPVKELITTSPDFRIHSKSDHIVKCPDQAFYKVPGDHFTLYTYPETVYKPIVEFLKRQRLLTNKLNVNDNIQSKL
;
A
#
# COMPACT_ATOMS: atom_id res chain seq x y z
N MET A 1 -2.17 -14.33 14.75
CA MET A 1 -1.56 -13.22 14.01
C MET A 1 -2.31 -13.10 12.69
N ARG A 2 -3.06 -12.04 12.55
CA ARG A 2 -3.72 -11.71 11.29
C ARG A 2 -2.75 -10.90 10.41
N ILE A 3 -2.88 -11.05 9.12
CA ILE A 3 -2.10 -10.29 8.13
C ILE A 3 -3.07 -9.57 7.22
N PHE A 4 -3.06 -8.27 7.30
CA PHE A 4 -3.89 -7.39 6.48
C PHE A 4 -3.15 -7.03 5.19
N PHE A 5 -3.80 -7.19 4.06
CA PHE A 5 -3.31 -6.81 2.75
C PHE A 5 -4.08 -5.61 2.24
N ILE A 6 -3.38 -4.49 2.06
CA ILE A 6 -3.99 -3.23 1.60
C ILE A 6 -3.48 -2.92 0.18
N PRO A 7 -4.37 -2.97 -0.83
CA PRO A 7 -4.01 -2.69 -2.21
C PRO A 7 -3.79 -1.20 -2.47
N GLY A 8 -3.16 -0.89 -3.60
CA GLY A 8 -2.89 0.46 -4.06
C GLY A 8 -4.07 1.14 -4.75
N PHE A 9 -3.76 2.25 -5.43
CA PHE A 9 -4.72 3.04 -6.18
C PHE A 9 -5.28 2.24 -7.37
N GLY A 10 -6.59 2.10 -7.43
CA GLY A 10 -7.27 1.35 -8.47
C GLY A 10 -7.14 -0.17 -8.39
N GLU A 11 -6.35 -0.66 -7.44
CA GLU A 11 -6.11 -2.09 -7.24
C GLU A 11 -7.21 -2.75 -6.42
N GLU A 12 -7.22 -4.08 -6.49
CA GLU A 12 -8.03 -4.99 -5.67
C GLU A 12 -7.11 -6.07 -5.08
N GLY A 13 -7.66 -7.00 -4.29
CA GLY A 13 -6.90 -8.05 -3.61
C GLY A 13 -6.03 -8.92 -4.54
N PHE A 14 -6.42 -9.06 -5.82
CA PHE A 14 -5.68 -9.88 -6.80
C PHE A 14 -4.22 -9.46 -6.99
N ILE A 15 -3.85 -8.20 -6.66
CA ILE A 15 -2.46 -7.76 -6.74
C ILE A 15 -1.52 -8.59 -5.85
N PHE A 16 -2.05 -9.20 -4.80
CA PHE A 16 -1.32 -10.05 -3.86
C PHE A 16 -1.38 -11.54 -4.16
N ASP A 17 -2.14 -11.99 -5.17
CA ASP A 17 -2.41 -13.42 -5.42
C ASP A 17 -1.14 -14.27 -5.57
N LYS A 18 -0.10 -13.71 -6.17
CA LYS A 18 1.16 -14.43 -6.40
C LYS A 18 2.07 -14.50 -5.18
N ILE A 19 1.79 -13.75 -4.12
CA ILE A 19 2.63 -13.73 -2.91
C ILE A 19 1.91 -14.23 -1.66
N GLN A 20 0.59 -14.05 -1.57
CA GLN A 20 -0.17 -14.28 -0.35
C GLN A 20 -0.09 -15.71 0.20
N SER A 21 -0.13 -16.73 -0.69
CA SER A 21 -0.10 -18.14 -0.29
C SER A 21 1.19 -18.55 0.42
N ASN A 22 2.28 -17.86 0.13
CA ASN A 22 3.61 -18.11 0.71
C ASN A 22 3.84 -17.41 2.05
N ILE A 23 2.99 -16.43 2.41
CA ILE A 23 3.13 -15.64 3.64
C ILE A 23 2.30 -16.32 4.74
N PRO A 24 2.89 -16.71 5.89
CA PRO A 24 2.19 -17.45 6.94
C PRO A 24 1.30 -16.53 7.78
N GLY A 25 0.11 -16.99 8.15
CA GLY A 25 -0.86 -16.29 9.02
C GLY A 25 -2.26 -16.27 8.41
N GLU A 26 -3.22 -15.85 9.20
CA GLU A 26 -4.60 -15.58 8.76
C GLU A 26 -4.62 -14.31 7.89
N LYS A 27 -5.22 -14.38 6.72
CA LYS A 27 -5.18 -13.30 5.72
C LYS A 27 -6.49 -12.54 5.69
N VAL A 28 -6.39 -11.21 5.75
CA VAL A 28 -7.51 -10.28 5.62
C VAL A 28 -7.20 -9.33 4.47
N PHE A 29 -8.02 -9.34 3.44
CA PHE A 29 -7.87 -8.44 2.28
C PHE A 29 -8.78 -7.23 2.44
N ILE A 30 -8.20 -6.05 2.33
CA ILE A 30 -8.94 -4.79 2.39
C ILE A 30 -9.48 -4.46 1.00
N ASP A 31 -10.80 -4.40 0.88
CA ASP A 31 -11.46 -3.94 -0.34
C ASP A 31 -11.71 -2.43 -0.27
N ASN A 32 -10.76 -1.65 -0.76
CA ASN A 32 -10.87 -0.20 -0.80
C ASN A 32 -12.08 0.30 -1.60
N TRP A 33 -12.53 -0.45 -2.61
CA TRP A 33 -13.66 -0.08 -3.45
C TRP A 33 -15.00 -0.18 -2.72
N THR A 34 -15.14 -1.17 -1.85
CA THR A 34 -16.35 -1.35 -1.05
C THR A 34 -16.32 -0.45 0.18
N ILE A 35 -15.22 -0.46 0.94
CA ILE A 35 -15.13 0.29 2.20
C ILE A 35 -15.28 1.80 1.99
N LEU A 36 -14.71 2.36 0.93
CA LEU A 36 -14.81 3.79 0.66
C LEU A 36 -16.23 4.26 0.29
N LYS A 37 -17.19 3.37 0.03
CA LYS A 37 -18.61 3.75 -0.13
C LYS A 37 -19.18 4.28 1.20
N GLU A 38 -18.76 3.70 2.31
CA GLU A 38 -19.26 4.02 3.66
C GLU A 38 -18.65 5.31 4.24
N ILE A 39 -17.55 5.80 3.68
CA ILE A 39 -16.79 6.92 4.26
C ILE A 39 -17.16 8.24 3.56
N PRO A 40 -17.54 9.28 4.32
CA PRO A 40 -17.78 10.60 3.74
C PRO A 40 -16.53 11.17 3.04
N GLU A 41 -16.75 11.85 1.92
CA GLU A 41 -15.66 12.47 1.17
C GLU A 41 -15.03 13.66 1.90
N LYS A 42 -15.86 14.43 2.61
CA LYS A 42 -15.44 15.65 3.30
C LYS A 42 -14.42 15.36 4.38
N GLY A 43 -13.22 15.93 4.23
CA GLY A 43 -12.14 15.74 5.19
C GLY A 43 -11.38 14.41 5.06
N LEU A 44 -11.63 13.63 4.02
CA LEU A 44 -10.93 12.37 3.81
C LEU A 44 -9.44 12.60 3.56
N THR A 45 -8.62 11.93 4.37
CA THR A 45 -7.16 11.86 4.28
C THR A 45 -6.72 10.43 4.52
N VAL A 46 -5.45 10.12 4.26
CA VAL A 46 -4.89 8.81 4.59
C VAL A 46 -5.03 8.47 6.08
N LEU A 47 -4.90 9.45 6.96
CA LEU A 47 -5.03 9.25 8.42
C LEU A 47 -6.47 8.94 8.83
N VAL A 48 -7.45 9.63 8.26
CA VAL A 48 -8.88 9.38 8.50
C VAL A 48 -9.24 7.96 8.04
N TYR A 49 -8.76 7.58 6.84
CA TYR A 49 -9.00 6.25 6.32
C TYR A 49 -8.31 5.15 7.14
N ALA A 50 -7.06 5.36 7.53
CA ALA A 50 -6.34 4.44 8.41
C ALA A 50 -7.06 4.23 9.73
N LYS A 51 -7.57 5.31 10.36
CA LYS A 51 -8.36 5.21 11.59
C LYS A 51 -9.63 4.39 11.38
N TYR A 52 -10.36 4.64 10.29
CA TYR A 52 -11.55 3.86 9.96
C TYR A 52 -11.23 2.36 9.85
N LEU A 53 -10.14 1.99 9.15
CA LEU A 53 -9.72 0.60 9.02
C LEU A 53 -9.34 -0.03 10.38
N ILE A 54 -8.66 0.74 11.25
CA ILE A 54 -8.32 0.27 12.60
C ILE A 54 -9.59 -0.07 13.37
N ASP A 55 -10.56 0.84 13.39
CA ASP A 55 -11.79 0.68 14.14
C ASP A 55 -12.67 -0.44 13.54
N TYR A 56 -12.79 -0.52 12.21
CA TYR A 56 -13.63 -1.50 11.51
C TYR A 56 -13.12 -2.92 11.62
N PHE A 57 -11.80 -3.12 11.50
CA PHE A 57 -11.18 -4.45 11.56
C PHE A 57 -10.55 -4.77 12.91
N GLU A 58 -10.65 -3.87 13.88
CA GLU A 58 -10.00 -3.99 15.19
C GLU A 58 -8.51 -4.35 15.05
N ILE A 59 -7.77 -3.55 14.26
CA ILE A 59 -6.35 -3.80 14.02
C ILE A 59 -5.55 -3.51 15.29
N LYS A 60 -4.77 -4.51 15.75
CA LYS A 60 -4.01 -4.47 17.01
C LYS A 60 -2.51 -4.50 16.75
N LYS A 61 -1.74 -4.27 17.81
CA LYS A 61 -0.26 -4.29 17.78
C LYS A 61 0.31 -5.63 17.31
N GLU A 62 -0.38 -6.73 17.60
CA GLU A 62 0.04 -8.11 17.27
C GLU A 62 -0.23 -8.48 15.80
N ASP A 63 -0.96 -7.65 15.07
CA ASP A 63 -1.26 -7.84 13.66
C ASP A 63 -0.11 -7.35 12.77
N VAL A 64 -0.10 -7.82 11.54
CA VAL A 64 0.83 -7.36 10.50
C VAL A 64 0.04 -6.72 9.38
N VAL A 65 0.50 -5.58 8.86
CA VAL A 65 -0.12 -4.92 7.72
C VAL A 65 0.86 -4.85 6.56
N ILE A 66 0.50 -5.44 5.43
CA ILE A 66 1.27 -5.42 4.19
C ILE A 66 0.53 -4.53 3.19
N GLY A 67 1.16 -3.43 2.78
CA GLY A 67 0.55 -2.50 1.85
C GLY A 67 1.37 -2.30 0.58
N HIS A 68 0.69 -2.31 -0.57
CA HIS A 68 1.26 -1.95 -1.86
C HIS A 68 0.90 -0.51 -2.22
N SER A 69 1.86 0.27 -2.69
CA SER A 69 1.62 1.63 -3.21
C SER A 69 0.86 2.50 -2.19
N MET A 70 -0.33 3.02 -2.52
CA MET A 70 -1.23 3.73 -1.60
C MET A 70 -1.48 2.92 -0.32
N GLY A 71 -1.67 1.61 -0.43
CA GLY A 71 -1.88 0.72 0.71
C GLY A 71 -0.73 0.72 1.70
N GLY A 72 0.51 0.87 1.23
CA GLY A 72 1.68 0.98 2.12
C GLY A 72 1.73 2.32 2.87
N SER A 73 1.24 3.41 2.28
CA SER A 73 1.08 4.68 2.98
C SER A 73 -0.04 4.60 4.04
N ILE A 74 -1.14 3.90 3.73
CA ILE A 74 -2.20 3.62 4.70
C ILE A 74 -1.65 2.77 5.86
N ALA A 75 -0.91 1.69 5.57
CA ALA A 75 -0.27 0.84 6.57
C ALA A 75 0.64 1.64 7.52
N TRP A 76 1.39 2.60 6.99
CA TRP A 76 2.24 3.46 7.81
C TRP A 76 1.44 4.31 8.80
N ASN A 77 0.29 4.85 8.38
CA ASN A 77 -0.62 5.58 9.26
C ASN A 77 -1.29 4.66 10.30
N ILE A 78 -1.59 3.40 9.94
CA ILE A 78 -2.08 2.38 10.88
C ILE A 78 -1.01 2.11 11.95
N LYS A 79 0.25 1.86 11.56
CA LYS A 79 1.35 1.67 12.52
C LYS A 79 1.50 2.83 13.49
N HIS A 80 1.40 4.05 12.99
CA HIS A 80 1.50 5.25 13.83
C HIS A 80 0.50 5.23 15.00
N LYS A 81 -0.69 4.68 14.78
CA LYS A 81 -1.77 4.63 15.78
C LYS A 81 -1.76 3.35 16.63
N THR A 82 -1.37 2.22 16.07
CA THR A 82 -1.50 0.90 16.74
C THR A 82 -0.16 0.32 17.21
N GLY A 83 0.95 0.78 16.62
CA GLY A 83 2.26 0.17 16.83
C GLY A 83 2.42 -1.21 16.16
N CYS A 84 1.51 -1.63 15.29
CA CYS A 84 1.60 -2.91 14.58
C CYS A 84 2.81 -2.97 13.63
N CYS A 85 3.22 -4.19 13.28
CA CYS A 85 4.27 -4.40 12.29
C CYS A 85 3.76 -4.09 10.88
N ILE A 86 4.52 -3.33 10.09
CA ILE A 86 4.13 -3.02 8.71
C ILE A 86 5.22 -3.34 7.71
N ILE A 87 4.78 -3.77 6.52
CA ILE A 87 5.62 -4.03 5.36
C ILE A 87 5.12 -3.18 4.19
N GLN A 88 5.98 -2.32 3.67
CA GLN A 88 5.68 -1.49 2.51
C GLN A 88 6.29 -2.09 1.24
N ILE A 89 5.48 -2.24 0.19
CA ILE A 89 5.91 -2.66 -1.14
C ILE A 89 5.64 -1.51 -2.11
N ALA A 90 6.67 -1.01 -2.80
CA ALA A 90 6.57 0.07 -3.79
C ALA A 90 5.77 1.29 -3.27
N SER A 91 6.05 1.72 -2.04
CA SER A 91 5.28 2.75 -1.32
C SER A 91 6.16 3.85 -0.72
N TRP A 92 5.54 4.81 -0.06
CA TRP A 92 6.17 6.02 0.48
C TRP A 92 5.72 6.36 1.90
N THR A 93 6.56 7.11 2.60
CA THR A 93 6.25 7.85 3.82
C THR A 93 6.37 9.37 3.62
N ASP A 94 6.95 9.78 2.49
CA ASP A 94 7.10 11.15 2.07
C ASP A 94 6.41 11.35 0.73
N SER A 95 5.37 12.18 0.67
CA SER A 95 4.60 12.45 -0.55
C SER A 95 5.43 13.06 -1.70
N ARG A 96 6.60 13.64 -1.40
CA ARG A 96 7.55 14.13 -2.42
C ARG A 96 8.16 13.00 -3.26
N LYS A 97 8.02 11.77 -2.84
CA LYS A 97 8.45 10.57 -3.59
C LYS A 97 7.46 10.14 -4.67
N LEU A 98 6.23 10.64 -4.61
CA LEU A 98 5.25 10.42 -5.68
C LEU A 98 5.64 11.18 -6.94
N VAL A 99 5.33 10.62 -8.09
CA VAL A 99 5.41 11.34 -9.36
C VAL A 99 4.50 12.56 -9.29
N LYS A 100 5.06 13.72 -9.63
CA LYS A 100 4.32 14.97 -9.61
C LYS A 100 3.27 14.98 -10.73
N VAL A 101 2.02 15.15 -10.35
CA VAL A 101 0.92 15.43 -11.27
C VAL A 101 0.80 16.95 -11.38
N PRO A 102 1.01 17.56 -12.57
CA PRO A 102 1.02 19.03 -12.75
C PRO A 102 -0.42 19.60 -12.81
N ILE A 103 -1.29 19.13 -11.94
CA ILE A 103 -2.70 19.56 -11.83
C ILE A 103 -2.97 19.88 -10.37
N GLU A 104 -3.68 20.99 -10.13
CA GLU A 104 -4.13 21.33 -8.78
C GLU A 104 -5.06 20.22 -8.25
N ARG A 105 -4.91 19.83 -6.97
CA ARG A 105 -5.56 18.65 -6.41
C ARG A 105 -7.09 18.67 -6.49
N HIS A 106 -7.73 19.82 -6.21
CA HIS A 106 -9.19 19.89 -6.26
C HIS A 106 -9.71 19.75 -7.70
N LEU A 107 -8.99 20.32 -8.67
CA LEU A 107 -9.27 20.12 -10.08
C LEU A 107 -9.09 18.66 -10.47
N MET A 108 -8.01 18.01 -9.99
CA MET A 108 -7.78 16.59 -10.22
C MET A 108 -8.93 15.72 -9.69
N TYR A 109 -9.42 15.98 -8.48
CA TYR A 109 -10.56 15.24 -7.90
C TYR A 109 -11.84 15.46 -8.71
N TRP A 110 -12.09 16.70 -9.13
CA TRP A 110 -13.23 17.05 -9.96
C TRP A 110 -13.17 16.35 -11.33
N LEU A 111 -12.03 16.34 -11.99
CA LEU A 111 -11.81 15.61 -13.25
C LEU A 111 -12.03 14.11 -13.07
N ALA A 112 -11.48 13.52 -11.99
CA ALA A 112 -11.64 12.10 -11.70
C ALA A 112 -13.12 11.73 -11.50
N LYS A 113 -13.89 12.53 -10.77
CA LYS A 113 -15.35 12.34 -10.59
C LYS A 113 -16.12 12.39 -11.90
N ARG A 114 -15.66 13.16 -12.87
CA ARG A 114 -16.26 13.26 -14.21
C ARG A 114 -15.75 12.18 -15.17
N GLY A 115 -14.84 11.30 -14.71
CA GLY A 115 -14.23 10.26 -15.54
C GLY A 115 -13.15 10.76 -16.49
N PHE A 116 -12.76 12.03 -16.38
CA PHE A 116 -11.64 12.57 -17.14
C PHE A 116 -10.31 12.04 -16.58
N GLY A 117 -9.31 11.84 -17.45
CA GLY A 117 -7.99 11.35 -17.07
C GLY A 117 -7.83 9.82 -17.15
N PHE A 118 -8.92 9.06 -17.06
CA PHE A 118 -8.90 7.60 -17.21
C PHE A 118 -9.64 7.19 -18.50
N ASN A 119 -9.03 7.43 -19.66
CA ASN A 119 -9.56 7.08 -20.97
C ASN A 119 -8.52 6.30 -21.78
N SER A 120 -8.96 5.72 -22.91
CA SER A 120 -8.11 4.85 -23.75
C SER A 120 -6.90 5.58 -24.34
N LEU A 121 -7.00 6.89 -24.63
CA LEU A 121 -5.88 7.66 -25.15
C LEU A 121 -4.77 7.79 -24.08
N VAL A 122 -5.16 8.14 -22.85
CA VAL A 122 -4.23 8.23 -21.71
C VAL A 122 -3.63 6.86 -21.41
N LEU A 123 -4.44 5.78 -21.40
CA LEU A 123 -3.94 4.41 -21.24
C LEU A 123 -2.86 4.08 -22.27
N ASN A 124 -3.17 4.30 -23.56
CA ASN A 124 -2.25 3.98 -24.65
C ASN A 124 -0.95 4.77 -24.54
N LEU A 125 -1.02 6.04 -24.16
CA LEU A 125 0.15 6.89 -23.94
C LEU A 125 1.03 6.34 -22.77
N PHE A 126 0.43 6.01 -21.63
CA PHE A 126 1.17 5.44 -20.50
C PHE A 126 1.79 4.08 -20.84
N VAL A 127 1.05 3.21 -21.52
CA VAL A 127 1.57 1.92 -21.99
C VAL A 127 2.76 2.14 -22.93
N LEU A 128 2.65 3.04 -23.88
CA LEU A 128 3.72 3.33 -24.83
C LEU A 128 4.99 3.87 -24.14
N LEU A 129 4.83 4.81 -23.21
CA LEU A 129 5.96 5.49 -22.56
C LEU A 129 6.63 4.66 -21.46
N TYR A 130 5.85 3.92 -20.66
CA TYR A 130 6.35 3.33 -19.43
C TYR A 130 6.25 1.80 -19.38
N TYR A 131 5.34 1.18 -20.13
CA TYR A 131 5.04 -0.26 -20.02
C TYR A 131 5.19 -1.06 -21.32
N LYS A 132 5.64 -0.41 -22.41
CA LYS A 132 5.95 -1.10 -23.67
C LYS A 132 7.03 -2.17 -23.40
N ASN A 133 6.72 -3.42 -23.74
CA ASN A 133 7.62 -4.57 -23.57
C ASN A 133 8.01 -4.88 -22.09
N LYS A 134 7.25 -4.41 -21.10
CA LYS A 134 7.49 -4.77 -19.70
C LYS A 134 6.57 -5.90 -19.24
N PRO A 135 7.03 -6.79 -18.33
CA PRO A 135 6.19 -7.84 -17.75
C PRO A 135 4.97 -7.29 -17.00
N SER A 136 5.04 -6.05 -16.53
CA SER A 136 3.98 -5.36 -15.80
C SER A 136 2.90 -4.71 -16.69
N ARG A 137 3.03 -4.83 -18.01
CA ARG A 137 2.08 -4.19 -18.95
C ARG A 137 0.64 -4.64 -18.73
N GLU A 138 0.42 -5.93 -18.59
CA GLU A 138 -0.94 -6.49 -18.44
C GLU A 138 -1.59 -6.07 -17.12
N ILE A 139 -0.87 -6.17 -16.02
CA ILE A 139 -1.38 -5.77 -14.71
C ILE A 139 -1.67 -4.26 -14.67
N PHE A 140 -0.82 -3.42 -15.28
CA PHE A 140 -1.08 -1.99 -15.40
C PHE A 140 -2.37 -1.71 -16.18
N ILE A 141 -2.58 -2.39 -17.33
CA ILE A 141 -3.80 -2.24 -18.13
C ILE A 141 -5.03 -2.64 -17.29
N THR A 142 -4.97 -3.76 -16.59
CA THR A 142 -6.08 -4.23 -15.74
C THR A 142 -6.46 -3.20 -14.68
N ILE A 143 -5.48 -2.63 -13.96
CA ILE A 143 -5.72 -1.62 -12.94
C ILE A 143 -6.26 -0.32 -13.57
N PHE A 144 -5.69 0.11 -14.70
CA PHE A 144 -6.16 1.31 -15.39
C PHE A 144 -7.62 1.15 -15.89
N GLU A 145 -7.98 -0.01 -16.43
CA GLU A 145 -9.34 -0.33 -16.83
C GLU A 145 -10.29 -0.32 -15.62
N ARG A 146 -9.85 -0.79 -14.47
CA ARG A 146 -10.61 -0.72 -13.23
C ARG A 146 -10.87 0.74 -12.82
N LEU A 147 -9.91 1.63 -12.96
CA LEU A 147 -10.08 3.07 -12.73
C LEU A 147 -11.01 3.70 -13.77
N ARG A 148 -10.93 3.24 -15.03
CA ARG A 148 -11.75 3.73 -16.14
C ARG A 148 -13.21 3.30 -16.02
N THR A 149 -13.50 2.10 -15.58
CA THR A 149 -14.86 1.53 -15.51
C THR A 149 -15.50 1.60 -14.12
N GLY A 150 -14.69 1.72 -13.09
CA GLY A 150 -15.14 1.76 -11.69
C GLY A 150 -15.88 3.03 -11.29
N ASN A 151 -16.42 3.02 -10.09
CA ASN A 151 -17.15 4.16 -9.51
C ASN A 151 -16.22 5.39 -9.37
N LYS A 152 -16.57 6.48 -10.02
CA LYS A 152 -15.75 7.71 -10.11
C LYS A 152 -15.61 8.45 -8.78
N GLU A 153 -16.60 8.35 -7.91
CA GLU A 153 -16.51 8.92 -6.56
C GLU A 153 -15.47 8.17 -5.73
N ILE A 154 -15.42 6.83 -5.84
CA ILE A 154 -14.40 6.02 -5.16
C ILE A 154 -13.01 6.32 -5.71
N VAL A 155 -12.86 6.49 -7.03
CA VAL A 155 -11.59 6.92 -7.64
C VAL A 155 -11.14 8.25 -7.05
N ALA A 156 -12.03 9.24 -6.96
CA ALA A 156 -11.73 10.54 -6.38
C ALA A 156 -11.36 10.44 -4.88
N LYS A 157 -12.06 9.62 -4.10
CA LYS A 157 -11.74 9.36 -2.69
C LYS A 157 -10.35 8.72 -2.53
N GLN A 158 -9.98 7.78 -3.36
CA GLN A 158 -8.62 7.21 -3.36
C GLN A 158 -7.54 8.26 -3.67
N LEU A 159 -7.80 9.16 -4.64
CA LEU A 159 -6.91 10.30 -4.90
C LEU A 159 -6.79 11.25 -3.70
N GLN A 160 -7.89 11.47 -2.96
CA GLN A 160 -7.85 12.27 -1.73
C GLN A 160 -6.98 11.61 -0.64
N ILE A 161 -7.05 10.29 -0.49
CA ILE A 161 -6.17 9.54 0.42
C ILE A 161 -4.70 9.76 0.04
N ILE A 162 -4.38 9.80 -1.25
CA ILE A 162 -3.00 9.99 -1.72
C ILE A 162 -2.52 11.43 -1.54
N PHE A 163 -3.34 12.43 -1.88
CA PHE A 163 -2.88 13.81 -2.08
C PHE A 163 -3.39 14.82 -1.06
N ASN A 164 -4.37 14.48 -0.22
CA ASN A 164 -4.78 15.40 0.83
C ASN A 164 -3.71 15.48 1.94
N PRO A 165 -3.33 16.70 2.36
CA PRO A 165 -2.30 16.88 3.36
C PRO A 165 -2.76 16.34 4.72
N VAL A 166 -1.84 15.70 5.43
CA VAL A 166 -1.99 15.34 6.83
C VAL A 166 -1.19 16.33 7.67
N LYS A 167 -1.82 16.93 8.67
CA LYS A 167 -1.18 17.91 9.56
C LYS A 167 -0.40 17.24 10.70
N GLU A 168 -0.70 15.98 11.00
CA GLU A 168 -0.07 15.23 12.08
C GLU A 168 1.33 14.78 11.66
N LEU A 169 2.31 15.06 12.53
CA LEU A 169 3.68 14.60 12.33
C LEU A 169 3.79 13.12 12.69
N ILE A 170 4.15 12.30 11.73
CA ILE A 170 4.37 10.87 11.93
C ILE A 170 5.88 10.63 12.04
N THR A 171 6.33 10.16 13.20
CA THR A 171 7.75 9.88 13.49
C THR A 171 8.13 8.41 13.37
N THR A 172 7.14 7.51 13.27
CA THR A 172 7.39 6.07 13.12
C THR A 172 7.93 5.73 11.74
N SER A 173 8.80 4.72 11.67
CA SER A 173 9.28 4.17 10.40
C SER A 173 8.62 2.83 10.10
N PRO A 174 8.46 2.45 8.82
CA PRO A 174 8.09 1.09 8.45
C PRO A 174 9.12 0.07 8.95
N ASP A 175 8.65 -1.12 9.32
CA ASP A 175 9.53 -2.19 9.82
C ASP A 175 10.30 -2.86 8.68
N PHE A 176 9.66 -2.95 7.51
CA PHE A 176 10.28 -3.49 6.33
C PHE A 176 9.80 -2.78 5.06
N ARG A 177 10.73 -2.48 4.16
CA ARG A 177 10.44 -1.85 2.86
C ARG A 177 11.00 -2.66 1.72
N ILE A 178 10.20 -2.84 0.69
CA ILE A 178 10.60 -3.49 -0.59
C ILE A 178 10.35 -2.50 -1.71
N HIS A 179 11.36 -2.24 -2.54
CA HIS A 179 11.23 -1.27 -3.61
C HIS A 179 12.10 -1.63 -4.82
N SER A 180 11.62 -1.31 -6.04
CA SER A 180 12.40 -1.40 -7.27
C SER A 180 12.99 -0.04 -7.63
N LYS A 181 14.26 -0.02 -8.04
CA LYS A 181 14.90 1.21 -8.53
C LYS A 181 14.31 1.73 -9.84
N SER A 182 13.61 0.88 -10.58
CA SER A 182 12.96 1.24 -11.85
C SER A 182 11.47 1.54 -11.71
N ASP A 183 11.00 1.81 -10.47
CA ASP A 183 9.65 2.29 -10.21
C ASP A 183 9.51 3.72 -10.73
N HIS A 184 8.57 3.93 -11.66
CA HIS A 184 8.28 5.23 -12.27
C HIS A 184 7.11 5.97 -11.60
N ILE A 185 6.40 5.32 -10.68
CA ILE A 185 5.25 5.88 -9.96
C ILE A 185 5.67 6.42 -8.60
N VAL A 186 6.49 5.64 -7.88
CA VAL A 186 7.03 6.03 -6.58
C VAL A 186 8.55 5.95 -6.61
N LYS A 187 9.21 7.07 -6.34
CA LYS A 187 10.68 7.12 -6.22
C LYS A 187 11.16 6.33 -5.01
N CYS A 188 12.36 5.78 -5.11
CA CYS A 188 12.99 5.07 -3.99
C CYS A 188 12.95 5.88 -2.70
N PRO A 189 12.71 5.23 -1.56
CA PRO A 189 12.88 5.86 -0.24
C PRO A 189 14.35 6.24 0.00
N ASP A 190 14.59 7.26 0.83
CA ASP A 190 15.96 7.65 1.22
C ASP A 190 16.52 6.71 2.31
N GLN A 191 15.62 6.09 3.09
CA GLN A 191 16.00 5.11 4.11
C GLN A 191 16.25 3.73 3.48
N ALA A 192 16.83 2.83 4.27
CA ALA A 192 17.11 1.45 3.85
C ALA A 192 15.85 0.73 3.34
N PHE A 193 15.98 -0.01 2.25
CA PHE A 193 14.95 -0.84 1.67
C PHE A 193 15.56 -2.09 1.02
N TYR A 194 14.77 -3.14 0.93
CA TYR A 194 15.13 -4.35 0.20
C TYR A 194 14.89 -4.12 -1.30
N LYS A 195 15.99 -4.20 -2.07
CA LYS A 195 15.94 -3.94 -3.52
C LYS A 195 15.45 -5.18 -4.26
N VAL A 196 14.48 -4.98 -5.15
CA VAL A 196 13.92 -6.02 -6.03
C VAL A 196 14.00 -5.60 -7.50
N PRO A 197 13.95 -6.57 -8.44
CA PRO A 197 13.86 -6.28 -9.88
C PRO A 197 12.47 -5.75 -10.24
N GLY A 198 12.27 -5.43 -11.52
CA GLY A 198 11.00 -4.97 -12.06
C GLY A 198 10.73 -3.48 -11.80
N ASP A 199 9.46 -3.13 -11.72
CA ASP A 199 8.97 -1.76 -11.54
C ASP A 199 7.98 -1.68 -10.37
N HIS A 200 7.02 -0.75 -10.44
CA HIS A 200 5.98 -0.56 -9.42
C HIS A 200 5.22 -1.84 -9.06
N PHE A 201 5.00 -2.72 -10.03
CA PHE A 201 4.25 -3.97 -9.89
C PHE A 201 5.13 -5.19 -9.62
N THR A 202 6.28 -4.99 -8.99
CA THR A 202 7.25 -6.05 -8.71
C THR A 202 6.65 -7.25 -7.97
N LEU A 203 5.69 -7.03 -7.05
CA LEU A 203 5.04 -8.12 -6.30
C LEU A 203 4.24 -9.07 -7.22
N TYR A 204 3.80 -8.59 -8.37
CA TYR A 204 3.06 -9.37 -9.35
C TYR A 204 3.98 -9.99 -10.41
N THR A 205 5.01 -9.26 -10.84
CA THR A 205 5.91 -9.67 -11.92
C THR A 205 7.09 -10.52 -11.45
N TYR A 206 7.58 -10.28 -10.23
CA TYR A 206 8.71 -10.99 -9.60
C TYR A 206 8.34 -11.45 -8.18
N PRO A 207 7.27 -12.23 -7.99
CA PRO A 207 6.69 -12.52 -6.68
C PRO A 207 7.68 -13.16 -5.72
N GLU A 208 8.56 -14.06 -6.19
CA GLU A 208 9.54 -14.73 -5.33
C GLU A 208 10.52 -13.77 -4.68
N THR A 209 10.95 -12.73 -5.41
CA THR A 209 11.87 -11.73 -4.88
C THR A 209 11.22 -10.82 -3.84
N VAL A 210 9.87 -10.84 -3.76
CA VAL A 210 9.07 -10.08 -2.79
C VAL A 210 8.67 -10.94 -1.60
N TYR A 211 8.05 -12.12 -1.80
CA TYR A 211 7.56 -12.89 -0.65
C TYR A 211 8.68 -13.54 0.17
N LYS A 212 9.78 -14.00 -0.45
CA LYS A 212 10.88 -14.64 0.31
C LYS A 212 11.44 -13.73 1.41
N PRO A 213 11.87 -12.48 1.13
CA PRO A 213 12.35 -11.59 2.19
C PRO A 213 11.26 -11.21 3.21
N ILE A 214 9.97 -11.15 2.81
CA ILE A 214 8.87 -10.95 3.76
C ILE A 214 8.80 -12.12 4.76
N VAL A 215 8.82 -13.35 4.27
CA VAL A 215 8.78 -14.55 5.11
C VAL A 215 9.97 -14.61 6.07
N GLU A 216 11.18 -14.33 5.58
CA GLU A 216 12.38 -14.26 6.43
C GLU A 216 12.27 -13.18 7.50
N PHE A 217 11.80 -11.99 7.13
CA PHE A 217 11.58 -10.90 8.07
C PHE A 217 10.58 -11.28 9.16
N LEU A 218 9.44 -11.84 8.80
CA LEU A 218 8.40 -12.27 9.75
C LEU A 218 8.89 -13.40 10.68
N LYS A 219 9.70 -14.34 10.17
CA LYS A 219 10.33 -15.39 11.01
C LYS A 219 11.26 -14.76 12.06
N ARG A 220 12.09 -13.78 11.68
CA ARG A 220 12.99 -13.06 12.62
C ARG A 220 12.20 -12.30 13.68
N GLN A 221 11.13 -11.62 13.31
CA GLN A 221 10.28 -10.90 14.27
C GLN A 221 9.65 -11.85 15.30
N ARG A 222 9.13 -13.00 14.89
CA ARG A 222 8.59 -14.02 15.79
C ARG A 222 9.64 -14.58 16.77
N LEU A 223 10.86 -14.85 16.30
CA LEU A 223 11.94 -15.34 17.14
C LEU A 223 12.36 -14.31 18.19
N LEU A 224 12.37 -13.02 17.87
CA LEU A 224 12.64 -11.95 18.81
C LEU A 224 11.54 -11.81 19.88
N THR A 225 10.27 -11.84 19.46
CA THR A 225 9.13 -11.77 20.38
C THR A 225 9.11 -12.97 21.36
N ASN A 226 9.39 -14.18 20.88
CA ASN A 226 9.44 -15.37 21.74
C ASN A 226 10.59 -15.29 22.76
N LYS A 227 11.75 -14.76 22.37
CA LYS A 227 12.89 -14.57 23.31
C LYS A 227 12.58 -13.56 24.39
N LEU A 228 11.92 -12.44 24.07
CA LEU A 228 11.52 -11.43 25.04
C LEU A 228 10.52 -11.99 26.05
N ASN A 229 9.50 -12.70 25.61
CA ASN A 229 8.50 -13.32 26.47
C ASN A 229 9.09 -14.40 27.42
N VAL A 230 10.14 -15.10 27.00
CA VAL A 230 10.83 -16.09 27.84
C VAL A 230 11.63 -15.37 28.95
N ASN A 231 12.31 -14.26 28.61
CA ASN A 231 13.09 -13.49 29.58
C ASN A 231 12.20 -12.80 30.63
N ASP A 232 11.05 -12.24 30.21
CA ASP A 232 10.10 -11.60 31.12
C ASP A 232 9.49 -12.63 32.12
N ASN A 233 9.23 -13.86 31.66
CA ASN A 233 8.77 -14.95 32.53
C ASN A 233 9.83 -15.47 33.50
N ILE A 234 11.10 -15.30 33.21
CA ILE A 234 12.20 -15.66 34.13
C ILE A 234 12.38 -14.58 35.20
N GLN A 235 12.31 -13.30 34.82
CA GLN A 235 12.43 -12.17 35.77
C GLN A 235 11.23 -12.04 36.71
N SER A 236 10.03 -12.48 36.29
CA SER A 236 8.84 -12.46 37.16
C SER A 236 8.77 -13.61 38.17
N LYS A 237 9.72 -14.54 38.12
CA LYS A 237 9.84 -15.69 39.04
C LYS A 237 11.01 -15.61 39.99
N LEU A 238 11.79 -14.54 39.93
CA LEU A 238 12.83 -14.15 40.86
C LEU A 238 12.37 -13.00 41.77
#